data_5bc05cf7dd0f01a0de5bd1e752762fda
#
_entry.id   5bc05cf7dd0f01a0de5bd1e752762fda
#
_cell.length_a   1.000
_cell.length_b   1.000
_cell.length_c   1.000
_cell.angle_alpha   90.00
_cell.angle_beta   90.00
_cell.angle_gamma   90.00
#
_symmetry.space_group_name_H-M   'P 1'
#
loop_
_entity.id
_entity.type
_entity.pdbx_description
1 polymer ?
#
loop_
_entity_poly.entity_id
_entity_poly.type
_entity_poly.pdbx_seq_one_letter_code
_entity_poly.pdbx_strand_id
1 'polypeptide(L)'
;MRSAFGAIIARLPASPGVYRFRDVQGRTLYIGRASVLRQRVGSYWGDLGDRRHLRRMVSQVARIEAVACDSVHEASWLERNLLERAKPRWNQARGGAEVPVYIRLDHTARAPRLTVQHWPVTVGPELGRSLTDLSQ
;
A
#
# COMPACT_ATOMS: atom_id res chain seq x y z
N MET A 1 13.90 -16.19 18.24
CA MET A 1 13.25 -15.38 19.28
C MET A 1 11.85 -15.00 18.84
N ARG A 2 10.87 -15.30 19.63
CA ARG A 2 9.50 -14.95 19.29
C ARG A 2 9.32 -13.45 19.36
N SER A 3 8.78 -12.89 18.30
CA SER A 3 8.39 -11.50 18.26
C SER A 3 7.29 -11.23 19.30
N ALA A 4 7.34 -10.06 19.94
CA ALA A 4 6.24 -9.56 20.76
C ALA A 4 4.93 -9.43 19.98
N PHE A 5 5.01 -9.45 18.65
CA PHE A 5 3.87 -9.32 17.75
C PHE A 5 3.24 -10.65 17.34
N GLY A 6 3.78 -11.77 17.78
CA GLY A 6 3.28 -13.08 17.37
C GLY A 6 1.78 -13.27 17.57
N ALA A 7 1.24 -12.83 18.71
CA ALA A 7 -0.19 -12.90 18.99
C ALA A 7 -1.01 -11.99 18.10
N ILE A 8 -0.51 -10.80 17.78
CA ILE A 8 -1.18 -9.84 16.90
C ILE A 8 -1.21 -10.38 15.47
N ILE A 9 -0.08 -10.92 15.01
CA ILE A 9 0.04 -11.48 13.65
C ILE A 9 -0.90 -12.68 13.49
N ALA A 10 -1.01 -13.53 14.50
CA ALA A 10 -1.90 -14.69 14.47
C ALA A 10 -3.37 -14.30 14.34
N ARG A 11 -3.76 -13.10 14.74
CA ARG A 11 -5.12 -12.58 14.64
C ARG A 11 -5.40 -11.89 13.30
N LEU A 12 -4.38 -11.63 12.50
CA LEU A 12 -4.60 -11.02 11.21
C LEU A 12 -5.36 -11.98 10.28
N PRO A 13 -6.28 -11.45 9.45
CA PRO A 13 -7.01 -12.31 8.53
C PRO A 13 -6.10 -12.86 7.45
N ALA A 14 -6.42 -14.06 6.97
CA ALA A 14 -5.77 -14.68 5.82
C ALA A 14 -6.47 -14.21 4.54
N SER A 15 -6.50 -12.90 4.33
CA SER A 15 -7.18 -12.25 3.20
C SER A 15 -6.28 -11.20 2.59
N PRO A 16 -6.61 -10.71 1.38
CA PRO A 16 -5.96 -9.53 0.84
C PRO A 16 -6.14 -8.33 1.76
N GLY A 17 -5.18 -7.43 1.74
CA GLY A 17 -5.30 -6.22 2.52
C GLY A 17 -4.05 -5.35 2.50
N VAL A 18 -4.11 -4.31 3.30
CA VAL A 18 -3.04 -3.34 3.47
C VAL A 18 -2.64 -3.30 4.93
N TYR A 19 -1.37 -3.21 5.19
CA TYR A 19 -0.82 -3.09 6.55
C TYR A 19 0.06 -1.86 6.67
N ARG A 20 0.18 -1.37 7.90
CA ARG A 20 0.98 -0.21 8.23
C ARG A 20 1.73 -0.45 9.53
N PHE A 21 3.02 -0.17 9.52
CA PHE A 21 3.88 -0.23 10.69
C PHE A 21 4.12 1.17 11.22
N ARG A 22 3.96 1.33 12.54
CA ARG A 22 4.24 2.58 13.24
C ARG A 22 5.32 2.37 14.29
N ASP A 23 6.10 3.42 14.53
CA ASP A 23 7.08 3.41 15.61
C ASP A 23 6.43 3.78 16.95
N VAL A 24 7.25 3.82 18.00
CA VAL A 24 6.80 4.13 19.36
C VAL A 24 6.19 5.55 19.48
N GLN A 25 6.55 6.44 18.58
CA GLN A 25 6.03 7.81 18.53
C GLN A 25 4.77 7.94 17.66
N GLY A 26 4.31 6.83 17.10
CA GLY A 26 3.13 6.81 16.23
C GLY A 26 3.39 7.22 14.79
N ARG A 27 4.65 7.42 14.41
CA ARG A 27 5.00 7.76 13.03
C ARG A 27 4.90 6.54 12.13
N THR A 28 4.38 6.72 10.94
CA THR A 28 4.30 5.64 9.96
C THR A 28 5.68 5.32 9.42
N LEU A 29 6.13 4.09 9.63
CA LEU A 29 7.41 3.59 9.12
C LEU A 29 7.27 3.04 7.71
N TYR A 30 6.23 2.27 7.47
CA TYR A 30 6.05 1.53 6.23
C TYR A 30 4.59 1.18 6.00
N ILE A 31 4.18 1.21 4.74
CA ILE A 31 2.87 0.76 4.28
C ILE A 31 3.10 -0.27 3.19
N GLY A 32 2.39 -1.39 3.25
CA GLY A 32 2.48 -2.43 2.23
C GLY A 32 1.14 -3.11 2.01
N ARG A 33 1.08 -3.86 0.93
CA ARG A 33 -0.09 -4.68 0.60
C ARG A 33 0.26 -6.15 0.62
N ALA A 34 -0.77 -6.98 0.75
CA ALA A 34 -0.61 -8.43 0.77
C ALA A 34 -1.78 -9.11 0.09
N SER A 35 -1.53 -10.26 -0.54
CA SER A 35 -2.58 -11.18 -0.93
C SER A 35 -3.11 -11.94 0.27
N VAL A 36 -2.25 -12.22 1.24
CA VAL A 36 -2.58 -12.87 2.51
C VAL A 36 -1.89 -12.09 3.62
N LEU A 37 -2.64 -11.27 4.32
CA LEU A 37 -2.11 -10.36 5.35
C LEU A 37 -1.29 -11.07 6.41
N ARG A 38 -1.81 -12.16 6.98
CA ARG A 38 -1.14 -12.90 8.05
C ARG A 38 0.25 -13.37 7.63
N GLN A 39 0.36 -13.96 6.46
CA GLN A 39 1.62 -14.46 5.92
C GLN A 39 2.61 -13.34 5.65
N ARG A 40 2.14 -12.29 4.99
CA ARG A 40 3.01 -11.19 4.58
C ARG A 40 3.55 -10.43 5.78
N VAL A 41 2.69 -10.07 6.71
CA VAL A 41 3.09 -9.35 7.92
C VAL A 41 4.02 -10.22 8.77
N GLY A 42 3.69 -11.49 8.96
CA GLY A 42 4.54 -12.43 9.71
C GLY A 42 5.93 -12.59 9.11
N SER A 43 6.06 -12.47 7.79
CA SER A 43 7.35 -12.65 7.10
C SER A 43 8.39 -11.59 7.47
N TYR A 44 7.99 -10.44 8.01
CA TYR A 44 8.94 -9.41 8.44
C TYR A 44 9.75 -9.82 9.66
N TRP A 45 9.23 -10.73 10.49
CA TRP A 45 9.93 -11.24 11.65
C TRP A 45 10.59 -12.61 11.43
N GLY A 46 10.59 -13.06 10.17
CA GLY A 46 11.30 -14.24 9.73
C GLY A 46 12.47 -13.89 8.82
N ASP A 47 12.70 -14.73 7.83
CA ASP A 47 13.70 -14.46 6.80
C ASP A 47 13.15 -13.43 5.80
N LEU A 48 13.80 -12.28 5.73
CA LEU A 48 13.40 -11.20 4.84
C LEU A 48 13.78 -11.45 3.37
N GLY A 49 14.72 -12.37 3.10
CA GLY A 49 15.18 -12.62 1.75
C GLY A 49 15.74 -11.36 1.09
N ASP A 50 15.15 -10.97 -0.04
CA ASP A 50 15.53 -9.78 -0.80
C ASP A 50 15.11 -8.46 -0.12
N ARG A 51 14.34 -8.53 0.95
CA ARG A 51 13.90 -7.37 1.73
C ARG A 51 14.76 -7.11 2.96
N ARG A 52 16.00 -7.57 2.97
CA ARG A 52 16.93 -7.37 4.10
C ARG A 52 17.15 -5.92 4.48
N HIS A 53 17.02 -5.03 3.53
CA HIS A 53 17.11 -3.59 3.75
C HIS A 53 16.05 -3.06 4.72
N LEU A 54 14.97 -3.82 4.94
CA LEU A 54 13.91 -3.46 5.89
C LEU A 54 14.16 -3.96 7.32
N ARG A 55 15.25 -4.67 7.57
CA ARG A 55 15.56 -5.20 8.91
C ARG A 55 15.61 -4.10 9.97
N ARG A 56 16.21 -2.98 9.65
CA ARG A 56 16.27 -1.82 10.54
C ARG A 56 14.89 -1.26 10.85
N MET A 57 14.05 -1.19 9.83
CA MET A 57 12.67 -0.75 10.00
C MET A 57 11.92 -1.67 10.96
N VAL A 58 12.05 -2.98 10.78
CA VAL A 58 11.37 -3.97 11.64
C VAL A 58 11.73 -3.78 13.10
N SER A 59 12.99 -3.45 13.42
CA SER A 59 13.41 -3.20 14.80
C SER A 59 12.75 -1.99 15.44
N GLN A 60 12.20 -1.08 14.63
CA GLN A 60 11.55 0.14 15.11
C GLN A 60 10.03 0.00 15.23
N VAL A 61 9.47 -1.10 14.77
CA VAL A 61 8.02 -1.30 14.78
C VAL A 61 7.51 -1.43 16.20
N ALA A 62 6.60 -0.56 16.59
CA ALA A 62 5.90 -0.61 17.88
C ALA A 62 4.42 -0.96 17.71
N ARG A 63 3.86 -0.73 16.53
CA ARG A 63 2.44 -0.96 16.27
C ARG A 63 2.22 -1.46 14.85
N ILE A 64 1.33 -2.45 14.72
CA ILE A 64 0.89 -3.00 13.45
C ILE A 64 -0.59 -2.66 13.28
N GLU A 65 -0.93 -2.07 12.15
CA GLU A 65 -2.32 -1.82 11.75
C GLU A 65 -2.57 -2.51 10.43
N ALA A 66 -3.76 -3.05 10.24
CA ALA A 66 -4.11 -3.73 9.00
C ALA A 66 -5.57 -3.50 8.64
N VAL A 67 -5.86 -3.46 7.35
CA VAL A 67 -7.20 -3.37 6.80
C VAL A 67 -7.39 -4.53 5.83
N ALA A 68 -8.36 -5.38 6.12
CA ALA A 68 -8.74 -6.45 5.22
C ALA A 68 -9.48 -5.86 4.01
N CYS A 69 -9.12 -6.34 2.82
CA CYS A 69 -9.76 -5.95 1.57
C CYS A 69 -10.44 -7.15 0.93
N ASP A 70 -11.41 -6.89 0.06
CA ASP A 70 -12.13 -7.96 -0.63
C ASP A 70 -11.32 -8.58 -1.75
N SER A 71 -10.33 -7.85 -2.27
CA SER A 71 -9.51 -8.33 -3.38
C SER A 71 -8.11 -7.71 -3.33
N VAL A 72 -7.20 -8.30 -4.10
CA VAL A 72 -5.85 -7.77 -4.30
C VAL A 72 -5.90 -6.41 -5.01
N HIS A 73 -6.88 -6.20 -5.89
CA HIS A 73 -7.06 -4.93 -6.58
C HIS A 73 -7.45 -3.82 -5.61
N GLU A 74 -8.37 -4.10 -4.70
CA GLU A 74 -8.76 -3.14 -3.67
C GLU A 74 -7.57 -2.82 -2.76
N ALA A 75 -6.79 -3.83 -2.38
CA ALA A 75 -5.59 -3.63 -1.57
C ALA A 75 -4.57 -2.75 -2.29
N SER A 76 -4.34 -2.96 -3.58
CA SER A 76 -3.43 -2.14 -4.38
C SER A 76 -3.87 -0.69 -4.43
N TRP A 77 -5.14 -0.48 -4.62
CA TRP A 77 -5.72 0.85 -4.67
C TRP A 77 -5.59 1.59 -3.33
N LEU A 78 -5.93 0.90 -2.24
CA LEU A 78 -5.83 1.46 -0.90
C LEU A 78 -4.37 1.77 -0.51
N GLU A 79 -3.44 0.87 -0.82
CA GLU A 79 -2.01 1.09 -0.58
C GLU A 79 -1.52 2.36 -1.27
N ARG A 80 -1.86 2.51 -2.53
CA ARG A 80 -1.45 3.68 -3.31
C ARG A 80 -1.95 4.98 -2.68
N ASN A 81 -3.21 5.01 -2.28
CA ASN A 81 -3.79 6.17 -1.64
C ASN A 81 -3.11 6.52 -0.32
N LEU A 82 -2.83 5.52 0.49
CA LEU A 82 -2.16 5.72 1.75
C LEU A 82 -0.71 6.18 1.57
N LEU A 83 0.00 5.66 0.57
CA LEU A 83 1.37 6.06 0.26
C LEU A 83 1.44 7.50 -0.23
N GLU A 84 0.49 7.95 -1.03
CA GLU A 84 0.44 9.33 -1.49
C GLU A 84 0.27 10.32 -0.33
N ARG A 85 -0.49 9.95 0.68
CA ARG A 85 -0.76 10.81 1.85
C ARG A 85 0.37 10.80 2.87
N ALA A 86 0.90 9.63 3.18
CA ALA A 86 1.81 9.46 4.30
C ALA A 86 3.29 9.55 3.89
N LYS A 87 3.64 9.14 2.70
CA LYS A 87 5.02 9.07 2.18
C LYS A 87 6.00 8.51 3.21
N PRO A 88 5.80 7.28 3.70
CA PRO A 88 6.60 6.74 4.77
C PRO A 88 8.08 6.62 4.36
N ARG A 89 8.96 6.87 5.31
CA ARG A 89 10.40 6.87 5.08
C ARG A 89 10.91 5.60 4.41
N TRP A 90 10.46 4.44 4.86
CA TRP A 90 10.99 3.18 4.40
C TRP A 90 10.43 2.72 3.06
N ASN A 91 9.33 3.30 2.60
CA ASN A 91 8.79 3.07 1.26
C ASN A 91 9.58 3.81 0.18
N GLN A 92 10.31 4.86 0.56
CA GLN A 92 11.05 5.73 -0.38
C GLN A 92 12.50 5.30 -0.59
N ALA A 93 12.95 4.30 0.14
CA ALA A 93 14.36 3.95 0.25
C ALA A 93 14.94 3.28 -1.00
N ARG A 94 14.16 2.97 -2.02
CA ARG A 94 14.65 2.42 -3.27
C ARG A 94 14.27 3.30 -4.43
N GLY A 95 15.28 3.73 -5.17
CA GLY A 95 15.12 4.48 -6.40
C GLY A 95 14.40 3.69 -7.48
N GLY A 96 13.14 3.60 -7.38
CA GLY A 96 12.25 3.22 -8.44
C GLY A 96 11.09 4.17 -8.30
N ALA A 97 11.13 5.25 -9.04
CA ALA A 97 9.96 6.09 -9.12
C ALA A 97 8.84 5.24 -9.70
N GLU A 98 7.91 4.81 -8.85
CA GLU A 98 6.65 4.32 -9.35
C GLU A 98 6.00 5.46 -10.11
N VAL A 99 5.85 5.28 -11.40
CA VAL A 99 5.15 6.26 -12.23
C VAL A 99 3.67 6.10 -11.95
N PRO A 100 3.00 7.12 -11.41
CA PRO A 100 1.56 7.03 -11.17
C PRO A 100 0.83 6.78 -12.47
N VAL A 101 -0.09 5.83 -12.45
CA VAL A 101 -0.92 5.48 -13.60
C VAL A 101 -2.33 5.94 -13.31
N TYR A 102 -2.91 6.73 -14.21
CA TYR A 102 -4.28 7.20 -14.10
C TYR A 102 -5.16 6.44 -15.09
N ILE A 103 -6.33 6.05 -14.63
CA ILE A 103 -7.35 5.47 -15.50
C ILE A 103 -8.31 6.57 -15.89
N ARG A 104 -8.39 6.82 -17.18
CA ARG A 104 -9.34 7.78 -17.75
C ARG A 104 -10.56 7.02 -18.26
N LEU A 105 -11.73 7.40 -17.80
CA LEU A 105 -12.99 6.91 -18.34
C LEU A 105 -13.56 7.96 -19.29
N ASP A 106 -13.69 7.59 -20.56
CA ASP A 106 -14.27 8.45 -21.57
C ASP A 106 -15.75 8.09 -21.74
N HIS A 107 -16.63 9.00 -21.33
CA HIS A 107 -18.07 8.83 -21.41
C HIS A 107 -18.68 9.39 -22.71
N THR A 108 -17.88 10.07 -23.53
CA THR A 108 -18.39 10.76 -24.74
C THR A 108 -18.48 9.83 -25.94
N ALA A 109 -17.85 8.69 -25.90
CA ALA A 109 -17.91 7.70 -26.96
C ALA A 109 -19.17 6.83 -26.84
N ARG A 110 -19.65 6.26 -27.95
CA ARG A 110 -20.79 5.33 -27.96
C ARG A 110 -20.56 4.13 -27.03
N ALA A 111 -19.31 3.73 -26.81
CA ALA A 111 -18.93 2.76 -25.81
C ALA A 111 -17.95 3.43 -24.85
N PRO A 112 -18.15 3.31 -23.52
CA PRO A 112 -17.19 3.85 -22.57
C PRO A 112 -15.81 3.22 -22.79
N ARG A 113 -14.78 4.08 -22.82
CA ARG A 113 -13.39 3.65 -22.99
C ARG A 113 -12.63 3.89 -21.71
N LEU A 114 -11.91 2.86 -21.26
CA LEU A 114 -10.92 2.95 -20.21
C LEU A 114 -9.55 3.11 -20.88
N THR A 115 -8.85 4.18 -20.54
CA THR A 115 -7.50 4.41 -21.03
C THR A 115 -6.57 4.54 -19.84
N VAL A 116 -5.45 3.83 -19.89
CA VAL A 116 -4.39 3.94 -18.88
C VAL A 116 -3.44 5.04 -19.33
N GLN A 117 -3.23 6.04 -18.48
CA GLN A 117 -2.35 7.17 -18.74
C GLN A 117 -1.27 7.26 -17.69
N HIS A 118 -0.06 7.62 -18.12
CA HIS A 118 1.07 7.81 -17.24
C HIS A 118 1.27 9.29 -16.91
N TRP A 119 1.72 9.55 -15.70
CA TRP A 119 2.11 10.88 -15.27
C TRP A 119 3.39 11.36 -15.99
N PRO A 120 3.54 12.64 -16.33
CA PRO A 120 2.57 13.71 -16.11
C PRO A 120 1.60 13.86 -17.27
N VAL A 121 0.34 13.76 -16.99
CA VAL A 121 -0.71 14.12 -17.95
C VAL A 121 -1.34 15.38 -17.42
N THR A 122 -1.42 16.40 -18.26
CA THR A 122 -2.17 17.59 -17.91
C THR A 122 -3.64 17.22 -17.90
N VAL A 123 -4.16 17.03 -16.70
CA VAL A 123 -5.56 16.70 -16.51
C VAL A 123 -6.30 18.03 -16.42
N GLY A 124 -7.07 18.34 -17.44
CA GLY A 124 -7.97 19.49 -17.37
C GLY A 124 -9.07 19.24 -16.33
N PRO A 125 -9.72 20.32 -15.87
CA PRO A 125 -10.74 20.20 -14.80
C PRO A 125 -11.89 19.26 -15.16
N GLU A 126 -12.14 19.03 -16.42
CA GLU A 126 -13.16 18.10 -16.89
C GLU A 126 -12.76 16.62 -16.89
N LEU A 127 -11.46 16.34 -16.70
CA LEU A 127 -10.90 14.99 -16.76
C LEU A 127 -10.35 14.55 -15.41
N GLY A 128 -10.50 15.39 -14.39
CA GLY A 128 -9.70 15.39 -13.20
C GLY A 128 -10.11 14.44 -12.10
N ARG A 129 -10.81 13.37 -12.41
CA ARG A 129 -11.01 12.38 -11.35
C ARG A 129 -9.85 11.43 -11.31
N SER A 130 -8.99 11.64 -10.32
CA SER A 130 -8.01 10.64 -9.96
C SER A 130 -8.73 9.43 -9.36
N LEU A 131 -8.06 8.29 -9.32
CA LEU A 131 -8.60 7.10 -8.63
C LEU A 131 -8.96 7.39 -7.17
N THR A 132 -8.33 8.41 -6.58
CA THR A 132 -8.62 8.89 -5.23
C THR A 132 -10.00 9.51 -5.11
N ASP A 133 -10.47 10.18 -6.14
CA ASP A 133 -11.76 10.84 -6.13
C ASP A 133 -12.92 9.87 -6.34
N LEU A 134 -12.64 8.69 -6.87
CA LEU A 134 -13.65 7.66 -7.11
C LEU A 134 -14.00 6.86 -5.85
N SER A 135 -13.30 7.11 -4.75
CA SER A 135 -13.52 6.40 -3.48
C SER A 135 -14.45 7.12 -2.50
N GLN A 136 -14.94 8.27 -2.87
CA GLN A 136 -15.84 9.03 -1.99
C GLN A 136 -17.29 8.80 -2.37
#